data_77ebdabf9f9bbcdc5a3e6af862813fe3
#
_entry.id   77ebdabf9f9bbcdc5a3e6af862813fe3
#
_cell.length_a   1.000
_cell.length_b   1.000
_cell.length_c   1.000
_cell.angle_alpha   90.00
_cell.angle_beta   90.00
_cell.angle_gamma   90.00
#
_symmetry.space_group_name_H-M   'P 1'
#
loop_
_entity.id
_entity.type
_entity.pdbx_description
1 polymer ?
#
loop_
_entity_poly.entity_id
_entity_poly.type
_entity_poly.pdbx_seq_one_letter_code
_entity_poly.pdbx_strand_id
1 'polypeptide(L)'
;LKHAVNNNRAKLAYPFHMRCILGFDGGATKTECVLIDGAGNILASGRSGPSNPGLVGFERAVEEIKKAAQASVFEARVKPDAISALCAGIAGVGAVKAADRMRVSLAAAFPNVVMRVCTDLEIALAATGTGPAIVLIAGTGSAAMGRGVNGQVRRAGGLGPQVGDQGSARDVGRKAAAAAKLERDKSGEESALGNQLKRQLGVANWREFESRTSAPLEQVYPQLFPVVANAADARDPVAREILRTAATDLAAIVKTLADDLQLQQIPFRLAKTGGMIGHCAFFDNELDSRLRDAAPTANIGLLPISPAHAAALLALELFLEAD
;
A
#
# COMPACT_ATOMS: atom_id res chain seq x y z
N LEU A 1 0.33 37.76 37.58
CA LEU A 1 -0.11 38.15 36.25
C LEU A 1 -0.24 36.87 35.44
N LYS A 2 -1.49 36.37 35.32
CA LYS A 2 -1.88 35.15 34.56
C LYS A 2 -1.98 35.54 33.08
N HIS A 3 -1.17 34.92 32.21
CA HIS A 3 -1.42 34.96 30.77
C HIS A 3 -2.44 33.86 30.42
N ALA A 4 -3.64 34.28 30.12
CA ALA A 4 -4.68 33.45 29.48
C ALA A 4 -4.25 33.14 28.04
N VAL A 5 -4.02 31.88 27.73
CA VAL A 5 -3.85 31.40 26.38
C VAL A 5 -5.23 31.41 25.72
N ASN A 6 -5.42 32.36 24.81
CA ASN A 6 -6.64 32.55 24.06
C ASN A 6 -6.75 31.46 22.98
N ASN A 7 -7.49 30.38 23.27
CA ASN A 7 -7.74 29.26 22.39
C ASN A 7 -8.88 29.61 21.40
N ASN A 8 -8.65 30.64 20.58
CA ASN A 8 -9.58 31.02 19.50
C ASN A 8 -9.32 30.17 18.25
N ARG A 9 -9.63 28.85 18.33
CA ARG A 9 -9.89 28.06 17.13
C ARG A 9 -11.23 28.56 16.57
N ALA A 10 -11.15 29.54 15.68
CA ALA A 10 -12.30 29.98 14.88
C ALA A 10 -12.96 28.75 14.29
N LYS A 11 -14.24 28.54 14.59
CA LYS A 11 -15.11 27.55 13.93
C LYS A 11 -15.21 27.98 12.47
N LEU A 12 -14.37 27.41 11.60
CA LEU A 12 -14.53 27.48 10.17
C LEU A 12 -15.81 26.69 9.83
N ALA A 13 -16.95 27.38 9.82
CA ALA A 13 -18.14 26.89 9.15
C ALA A 13 -17.87 27.04 7.65
N TYR A 14 -17.62 25.95 6.97
CA TYR A 14 -17.48 25.95 5.51
C TYR A 14 -18.75 26.42 4.83
N PRO A 15 -18.67 27.22 3.73
CA PRO A 15 -19.84 27.74 3.06
C PRO A 15 -20.75 26.62 2.52
N PHE A 16 -22.06 26.88 2.46
CA PHE A 16 -23.16 25.95 2.20
C PHE A 16 -23.09 25.19 0.86
N HIS A 17 -22.09 25.47 0.00
CA HIS A 17 -21.88 24.87 -1.32
C HIS A 17 -20.44 24.34 -1.53
N MET A 18 -19.75 23.99 -0.45
CA MET A 18 -18.39 23.43 -0.63
C MET A 18 -18.48 22.02 -1.21
N ARG A 19 -18.00 21.86 -2.45
CA ARG A 19 -17.83 20.56 -3.09
C ARG A 19 -16.67 19.84 -2.44
N CYS A 20 -16.92 18.62 -1.98
CA CYS A 20 -15.94 17.77 -1.32
C CYS A 20 -15.65 16.54 -2.19
N ILE A 21 -14.39 16.12 -2.20
CA ILE A 21 -13.90 15.03 -3.03
C ILE A 21 -13.23 13.99 -2.14
N LEU A 22 -13.55 12.73 -2.35
CA LEU A 22 -12.95 11.60 -1.62
C LEU A 22 -11.93 10.85 -2.45
N GLY A 23 -10.80 10.53 -1.86
CA GLY A 23 -9.81 9.60 -2.41
C GLY A 23 -9.57 8.45 -1.46
N PHE A 24 -9.54 7.23 -1.99
CA PHE A 24 -9.33 6.00 -1.20
C PHE A 24 -8.12 5.23 -1.67
N ASP A 25 -7.36 4.72 -0.70
CA ASP A 25 -6.33 3.69 -0.87
C ASP A 25 -6.77 2.45 -0.07
N GLY A 26 -7.29 1.46 -0.79
CA GLY A 26 -7.85 0.24 -0.23
C GLY A 26 -6.93 -0.96 -0.40
N GLY A 27 -6.34 -1.43 0.70
CA GLY A 27 -5.37 -2.51 0.72
C GLY A 27 -5.85 -3.80 1.39
N ALA A 28 -4.89 -4.72 1.54
CA ALA A 28 -5.09 -6.01 2.21
C ALA A 28 -5.20 -5.88 3.75
N THR A 29 -4.75 -4.76 4.33
CA THR A 29 -4.63 -4.58 5.78
C THR A 29 -5.50 -3.44 6.30
N LYS A 30 -5.62 -2.38 5.53
CA LYS A 30 -6.34 -1.14 5.88
C LYS A 30 -6.93 -0.48 4.64
N THR A 31 -7.84 0.45 4.88
CA THR A 31 -8.34 1.43 3.91
C THR A 31 -8.05 2.82 4.45
N GLU A 32 -7.43 3.67 3.66
CA GLU A 32 -7.23 5.10 3.95
C GLU A 32 -8.13 5.93 3.06
N CYS A 33 -8.71 6.99 3.62
CA CYS A 33 -9.52 7.96 2.92
C CYS A 33 -8.95 9.36 3.16
N VAL A 34 -8.86 10.16 2.11
CA VAL A 34 -8.56 11.59 2.19
C VAL A 34 -9.74 12.36 1.60
N LEU A 35 -10.21 13.35 2.34
CA LEU A 35 -11.22 14.30 1.92
C LEU A 35 -10.54 15.62 1.57
N ILE A 36 -10.77 16.12 0.37
CA ILE A 36 -10.27 17.43 -0.09
C ILE A 36 -11.43 18.36 -0.47
N ASP A 37 -11.15 19.67 -0.50
CA ASP A 37 -12.05 20.67 -1.09
C ASP A 37 -11.85 20.78 -2.63
N GLY A 38 -12.68 21.61 -3.28
CA GLY A 38 -12.59 21.86 -4.72
C GLY A 38 -11.30 22.58 -5.18
N ALA A 39 -10.46 23.05 -4.27
CA ALA A 39 -9.15 23.62 -4.54
C ALA A 39 -8.01 22.60 -4.34
N GLY A 40 -8.32 21.36 -3.90
CA GLY A 40 -7.35 20.31 -3.64
C GLY A 40 -6.74 20.32 -2.24
N ASN A 41 -7.22 21.17 -1.32
CA ASN A 41 -6.72 21.20 0.05
C ASN A 41 -7.29 20.06 0.88
N ILE A 42 -6.46 19.39 1.66
CA ILE A 42 -6.90 18.34 2.57
C ILE A 42 -7.73 18.93 3.71
N LEU A 43 -8.96 18.44 3.86
CA LEU A 43 -9.87 18.81 4.94
C LEU A 43 -9.79 17.84 6.12
N ALA A 44 -9.73 16.54 5.84
CA ALA A 44 -9.65 15.47 6.83
C ALA A 44 -9.15 14.17 6.23
N SER A 45 -8.87 13.20 7.08
CA SER A 45 -8.57 11.82 6.68
C SER A 45 -9.38 10.83 7.52
N GLY A 46 -9.63 9.64 6.97
CA GLY A 46 -10.32 8.56 7.66
C GLY A 46 -9.61 7.22 7.43
N ARG A 47 -9.80 6.28 8.35
CA ARG A 47 -9.23 4.93 8.25
C ARG A 47 -10.24 3.87 8.66
N SER A 48 -10.13 2.70 8.04
CA SER A 48 -10.90 1.52 8.39
C SER A 48 -10.10 0.23 8.12
N GLY A 49 -10.76 -0.92 8.22
CA GLY A 49 -10.18 -2.24 7.94
C GLY A 49 -9.86 -2.49 6.45
N PRO A 50 -9.47 -3.72 6.11
CA PRO A 50 -9.08 -4.11 4.76
C PRO A 50 -10.26 -4.03 3.78
N SER A 51 -10.00 -3.56 2.55
CA SER A 51 -10.99 -3.48 1.46
C SER A 51 -10.53 -4.17 0.16
N ASN A 52 -9.52 -5.06 0.21
CA ASN A 52 -9.21 -5.93 -0.93
C ASN A 52 -10.33 -6.98 -1.07
N PRO A 53 -11.17 -6.94 -2.15
CA PRO A 53 -12.33 -7.84 -2.29
C PRO A 53 -11.93 -9.31 -2.49
N GLY A 54 -10.71 -9.59 -2.92
CA GLY A 54 -10.17 -10.96 -3.01
C GLY A 54 -9.92 -11.60 -1.63
N LEU A 55 -9.78 -10.78 -0.59
CA LEU A 55 -9.54 -11.25 0.78
C LEU A 55 -10.79 -11.20 1.66
N VAL A 56 -11.57 -10.13 1.58
CA VAL A 56 -12.70 -9.89 2.49
C VAL A 56 -14.08 -10.01 1.83
N GLY A 57 -14.13 -10.21 0.51
CA GLY A 57 -15.36 -10.15 -0.27
C GLY A 57 -15.78 -8.72 -0.63
N PHE A 58 -16.65 -8.57 -1.64
CA PHE A 58 -17.04 -7.25 -2.14
C PHE A 58 -17.90 -6.46 -1.15
N GLU A 59 -18.82 -7.11 -0.48
CA GLU A 59 -19.73 -6.48 0.50
C GLU A 59 -18.94 -5.87 1.65
N ARG A 60 -18.00 -6.63 2.22
CA ARG A 60 -17.14 -6.16 3.31
C ARG A 60 -16.20 -5.06 2.84
N ALA A 61 -15.64 -5.17 1.62
CA ALA A 61 -14.77 -4.13 1.05
C ALA A 61 -15.51 -2.79 0.93
N VAL A 62 -16.74 -2.78 0.44
CA VAL A 62 -17.59 -1.58 0.36
C VAL A 62 -17.89 -1.01 1.75
N GLU A 63 -18.20 -1.86 2.74
CA GLU A 63 -18.45 -1.40 4.10
C GLU A 63 -17.22 -0.73 4.72
N GLU A 64 -16.02 -1.25 4.49
CA GLU A 64 -14.80 -0.62 4.98
C GLU A 64 -14.53 0.73 4.27
N ILE A 65 -14.78 0.84 2.96
CA ILE A 65 -14.70 2.11 2.23
C ILE A 65 -15.70 3.13 2.80
N LYS A 66 -16.95 2.72 3.07
CA LYS A 66 -17.96 3.60 3.70
C LYS A 66 -17.51 4.09 5.08
N LYS A 67 -16.96 3.21 5.92
CA LYS A 67 -16.44 3.58 7.25
C LYS A 67 -15.31 4.60 7.17
N ALA A 68 -14.35 4.40 6.25
CA ALA A 68 -13.28 5.36 6.04
C ALA A 68 -13.81 6.73 5.58
N ALA A 69 -14.80 6.75 4.66
CA ALA A 69 -15.47 7.96 4.24
C ALA A 69 -16.20 8.66 5.40
N GLN A 70 -16.98 7.92 6.17
CA GLN A 70 -17.70 8.44 7.33
C GLN A 70 -16.76 9.08 8.36
N ALA A 71 -15.61 8.44 8.62
CA ALA A 71 -14.61 8.97 9.53
C ALA A 71 -14.07 10.33 9.05
N SER A 72 -13.72 10.46 7.76
CA SER A 72 -13.21 11.71 7.20
C SER A 72 -14.28 12.81 7.13
N VAL A 73 -15.51 12.47 6.76
CA VAL A 73 -16.65 13.40 6.73
C VAL A 73 -16.98 13.92 8.13
N PHE A 74 -16.96 13.02 9.12
CA PHE A 74 -17.19 13.39 10.53
C PHE A 74 -16.08 14.32 11.06
N GLU A 75 -14.82 14.01 10.80
CA GLU A 75 -13.67 14.83 11.22
C GLU A 75 -13.71 16.21 10.57
N ALA A 76 -14.00 16.30 9.28
CA ALA A 76 -14.15 17.56 8.55
C ALA A 76 -15.40 18.34 8.93
N ARG A 77 -16.37 17.74 9.61
CA ARG A 77 -17.69 18.33 9.94
C ARG A 77 -18.45 18.81 8.71
N VAL A 78 -18.33 18.11 7.59
CA VAL A 78 -19.09 18.36 6.37
C VAL A 78 -20.28 17.44 6.31
N LYS A 79 -21.29 17.82 5.50
CA LYS A 79 -22.45 16.96 5.27
C LYS A 79 -22.13 15.90 4.21
N PRO A 80 -22.69 14.68 4.31
CA PRO A 80 -22.49 13.63 3.30
C PRO A 80 -22.91 14.03 1.88
N ASP A 81 -23.90 14.88 1.74
CA ASP A 81 -24.40 15.41 0.46
C ASP A 81 -23.47 16.44 -0.20
N ALA A 82 -22.45 16.92 0.50
CA ALA A 82 -21.38 17.73 -0.07
C ALA A 82 -20.39 16.93 -0.94
N ILE A 83 -20.40 15.60 -0.87
CA ILE A 83 -19.51 14.75 -1.66
C ILE A 83 -19.96 14.77 -3.12
N SER A 84 -19.09 15.26 -4.00
CA SER A 84 -19.38 15.43 -5.43
C SER A 84 -18.66 14.39 -6.30
N ALA A 85 -17.46 13.95 -5.88
CA ALA A 85 -16.71 12.92 -6.60
C ALA A 85 -15.90 12.02 -5.66
N LEU A 86 -15.55 10.83 -6.15
CA LEU A 86 -14.62 9.94 -5.49
C LEU A 86 -13.72 9.17 -6.48
N CYS A 87 -12.51 8.84 -6.03
CA CYS A 87 -11.67 7.85 -6.69
C CYS A 87 -11.26 6.79 -5.66
N ALA A 88 -11.48 5.53 -6.00
CA ALA A 88 -11.11 4.39 -5.15
C ALA A 88 -10.03 3.56 -5.85
N GLY A 89 -8.79 3.68 -5.37
CA GLY A 89 -7.67 2.81 -5.71
C GLY A 89 -7.66 1.60 -4.78
N ILE A 90 -7.93 0.41 -5.33
CA ILE A 90 -8.19 -0.78 -4.51
C ILE A 90 -7.30 -1.94 -4.99
N ALA A 91 -6.57 -2.54 -4.05
CA ALA A 91 -5.86 -3.79 -4.31
C ALA A 91 -6.85 -4.91 -4.65
N GLY A 92 -6.51 -5.75 -5.63
CA GLY A 92 -7.34 -6.90 -6.03
C GLY A 92 -8.44 -6.60 -7.06
N VAL A 93 -8.56 -5.36 -7.55
CA VAL A 93 -9.52 -5.00 -8.63
C VAL A 93 -8.86 -4.89 -10.02
N GLY A 94 -7.67 -5.45 -10.20
CA GLY A 94 -6.94 -5.36 -11.48
C GLY A 94 -7.62 -6.02 -12.68
N ALA A 95 -8.56 -6.94 -12.47
CA ALA A 95 -9.39 -7.49 -13.54
C ALA A 95 -10.59 -6.57 -13.81
N VAL A 96 -10.89 -6.32 -15.09
CA VAL A 96 -11.98 -5.42 -15.53
C VAL A 96 -13.31 -5.76 -14.83
N LYS A 97 -13.69 -7.04 -14.79
CA LYS A 97 -14.93 -7.50 -14.10
C LYS A 97 -14.94 -7.17 -12.60
N ALA A 98 -13.79 -7.21 -11.94
CA ALA A 98 -13.69 -6.88 -10.51
C ALA A 98 -13.81 -5.37 -10.28
N ALA A 99 -13.18 -4.56 -11.13
CA ALA A 99 -13.30 -3.09 -11.09
C ALA A 99 -14.75 -2.66 -11.36
N ASP A 100 -15.41 -3.23 -12.38
CA ASP A 100 -16.82 -2.92 -12.69
C ASP A 100 -17.75 -3.31 -11.56
N ARG A 101 -17.59 -4.51 -10.98
CA ARG A 101 -18.37 -4.94 -9.82
C ARG A 101 -18.20 -3.98 -8.65
N MET A 102 -16.97 -3.58 -8.36
CA MET A 102 -16.69 -2.63 -7.29
C MET A 102 -17.33 -1.28 -7.57
N ARG A 103 -17.24 -0.78 -8.81
CA ARG A 103 -17.84 0.48 -9.23
C ARG A 103 -19.38 0.46 -9.05
N VAL A 104 -20.05 -0.61 -9.46
CA VAL A 104 -21.50 -0.78 -9.26
C VAL A 104 -21.87 -0.78 -7.79
N SER A 105 -21.09 -1.50 -6.96
CA SER A 105 -21.35 -1.57 -5.52
C SER A 105 -21.11 -0.22 -4.82
N LEU A 106 -20.10 0.54 -5.23
CA LEU A 106 -19.84 1.88 -4.70
C LEU A 106 -20.87 2.89 -5.20
N ALA A 107 -21.38 2.78 -6.43
CA ALA A 107 -22.45 3.65 -6.94
C ALA A 107 -23.74 3.53 -6.13
N ALA A 108 -24.06 2.33 -5.65
CA ALA A 108 -25.17 2.12 -4.73
C ALA A 108 -24.93 2.74 -3.33
N ALA A 109 -23.66 2.77 -2.87
CA ALA A 109 -23.29 3.32 -1.57
C ALA A 109 -23.14 4.86 -1.58
N PHE A 110 -22.77 5.44 -2.73
CA PHE A 110 -22.54 6.88 -2.95
C PHE A 110 -23.37 7.35 -4.16
N PRO A 111 -24.69 7.51 -4.02
CA PRO A 111 -25.54 7.93 -5.13
C PRO A 111 -25.21 9.37 -5.56
N ASN A 112 -25.33 9.64 -6.86
CA ASN A 112 -25.07 10.95 -7.49
C ASN A 112 -23.64 11.49 -7.35
N VAL A 113 -22.67 10.62 -7.06
CA VAL A 113 -21.25 10.97 -6.96
C VAL A 113 -20.54 10.54 -8.23
N VAL A 114 -19.80 11.44 -8.87
CA VAL A 114 -18.91 11.10 -9.99
C VAL A 114 -17.80 10.20 -9.47
N MET A 115 -17.54 9.05 -10.12
CA MET A 115 -16.59 8.11 -9.53
C MET A 115 -15.66 7.42 -10.52
N ARG A 116 -14.45 7.16 -10.03
CA ARG A 116 -13.46 6.29 -10.66
C ARG A 116 -13.10 5.16 -9.70
N VAL A 117 -13.03 3.94 -10.22
CA VAL A 117 -12.42 2.79 -9.53
C VAL A 117 -11.22 2.34 -10.33
N CYS A 118 -10.09 2.21 -9.68
CA CYS A 118 -8.83 1.79 -10.28
C CYS A 118 -8.02 0.94 -9.27
N THR A 119 -6.82 0.52 -9.65
CA THR A 119 -5.95 -0.24 -8.76
C THR A 119 -5.20 0.66 -7.78
N ASP A 120 -4.73 0.10 -6.68
CA ASP A 120 -3.80 0.71 -5.73
C ASP A 120 -2.50 1.20 -6.40
N LEU A 121 -2.01 0.45 -7.42
CA LEU A 121 -0.84 0.83 -8.22
C LEU A 121 -1.08 2.10 -9.04
N GLU A 122 -2.27 2.28 -9.62
CA GLU A 122 -2.59 3.47 -10.43
C GLU A 122 -2.59 4.74 -9.59
N ILE A 123 -3.19 4.72 -8.39
CA ILE A 123 -3.17 5.87 -7.49
C ILE A 123 -1.78 6.11 -6.90
N ALA A 124 -1.00 5.07 -6.64
CA ALA A 124 0.38 5.19 -6.20
C ALA A 124 1.28 5.78 -7.32
N LEU A 125 1.07 5.40 -8.58
CA LEU A 125 1.76 6.02 -9.71
C LEU A 125 1.34 7.49 -9.90
N ALA A 126 0.06 7.82 -9.74
CA ALA A 126 -0.41 9.20 -9.76
C ALA A 126 0.25 10.04 -8.64
N ALA A 127 0.47 9.46 -7.47
CA ALA A 127 1.17 10.13 -6.36
C ALA A 127 2.62 10.51 -6.68
N THR A 128 3.24 9.98 -7.74
CA THR A 128 4.58 10.38 -8.19
C THR A 128 4.59 11.73 -8.90
N GLY A 129 3.42 12.31 -9.25
CA GLY A 129 3.28 13.51 -10.09
C GLY A 129 3.29 13.18 -11.58
N THR A 130 3.54 14.19 -12.41
CA THR A 130 3.63 14.08 -13.87
C THR A 130 5.05 13.70 -14.31
N GLY A 131 5.21 13.17 -15.53
CA GLY A 131 6.49 12.79 -16.10
C GLY A 131 6.87 11.31 -15.88
N PRO A 132 8.08 10.90 -16.34
CA PRO A 132 8.54 9.52 -16.21
C PRO A 132 8.71 9.13 -14.75
N ALA A 133 8.14 7.99 -14.37
CA ALA A 133 8.21 7.53 -12.99
C ALA A 133 7.98 6.00 -12.90
N ILE A 134 8.52 5.41 -11.85
CA ILE A 134 8.18 4.06 -11.39
C ILE A 134 7.79 4.15 -9.91
N VAL A 135 6.70 3.51 -9.53
CA VAL A 135 6.35 3.26 -8.13
C VAL A 135 6.52 1.79 -7.82
N LEU A 136 7.22 1.49 -6.74
CA LEU A 136 7.39 0.15 -6.17
C LEU A 136 6.57 0.06 -4.88
N ILE A 137 5.62 -0.87 -4.83
CA ILE A 137 4.90 -1.24 -3.60
C ILE A 137 5.56 -2.48 -3.01
N ALA A 138 6.06 -2.37 -1.78
CA ALA A 138 6.60 -3.45 -0.97
C ALA A 138 5.79 -3.54 0.34
N GLY A 139 4.77 -4.38 0.35
CA GLY A 139 3.83 -4.55 1.46
C GLY A 139 3.47 -6.02 1.66
N THR A 140 2.21 -6.32 1.96
CA THR A 140 1.68 -7.69 2.05
C THR A 140 1.99 -8.49 0.78
N GLY A 141 1.82 -7.89 -0.39
CA GLY A 141 2.34 -8.32 -1.68
C GLY A 141 3.39 -7.36 -2.22
N SER A 142 3.89 -7.62 -3.45
CA SER A 142 4.84 -6.75 -4.13
C SER A 142 4.45 -6.54 -5.59
N ALA A 143 4.52 -5.31 -6.05
CA ALA A 143 4.27 -4.95 -7.44
C ALA A 143 4.89 -3.59 -7.75
N ALA A 144 5.10 -3.32 -9.03
CA ALA A 144 5.47 -1.99 -9.49
C ALA A 144 4.68 -1.59 -10.72
N MET A 145 4.51 -0.28 -10.90
CA MET A 145 3.92 0.33 -12.09
C MET A 145 4.78 1.51 -12.51
N GLY A 146 4.95 1.69 -13.80
CA GLY A 146 5.75 2.77 -14.33
C GLY A 146 5.08 3.50 -15.47
N ARG A 147 5.45 4.76 -15.63
CA ARG A 147 5.07 5.65 -16.74
C ARG A 147 6.31 6.11 -17.46
N GLY A 148 6.36 5.87 -18.78
CA GLY A 148 7.44 6.31 -19.65
C GLY A 148 7.28 7.76 -20.11
N VAL A 149 8.25 8.22 -20.91
CA VAL A 149 8.30 9.61 -21.43
C VAL A 149 7.06 9.95 -22.26
N ASN A 150 6.56 9.00 -23.06
CA ASN A 150 5.38 9.20 -23.93
C ASN A 150 4.06 8.97 -23.18
N GLY A 151 4.09 8.82 -21.85
CA GLY A 151 2.89 8.55 -21.06
C GLY A 151 2.44 7.07 -21.05
N GLN A 152 3.12 6.16 -21.79
CA GLN A 152 2.78 4.75 -21.73
C GLN A 152 2.96 4.20 -20.32
N VAL A 153 2.01 3.39 -19.86
CA VAL A 153 2.03 2.78 -18.53
C VAL A 153 2.28 1.28 -18.66
N ARG A 154 3.14 0.75 -17.79
CA ARG A 154 3.45 -0.69 -17.69
C ARG A 154 3.40 -1.11 -16.22
N ARG A 155 3.12 -2.39 -16.01
CA ARG A 155 3.10 -3.02 -14.69
C ARG A 155 4.01 -4.24 -14.69
N ALA A 156 4.71 -4.47 -13.57
CA ALA A 156 5.45 -5.69 -13.29
C ALA A 156 5.16 -6.20 -11.87
N GLY A 157 5.15 -7.50 -11.68
CA GLY A 157 4.78 -8.12 -10.41
C GLY A 157 3.27 -8.05 -10.10
N GLY A 158 2.92 -8.35 -8.85
CA GLY A 158 1.54 -8.31 -8.37
C GLY A 158 0.63 -9.37 -8.98
N LEU A 159 1.18 -10.55 -9.28
CA LEU A 159 0.42 -11.70 -9.80
C LEU A 159 -0.21 -12.54 -8.67
N GLY A 160 -0.13 -12.04 -7.43
CA GLY A 160 -0.66 -12.69 -6.26
C GLY A 160 0.27 -13.73 -5.64
N PRO A 161 -0.15 -14.34 -4.51
CA PRO A 161 0.75 -15.11 -3.65
C PRO A 161 1.27 -16.43 -4.23
N GLN A 162 0.61 -16.96 -5.25
CA GLN A 162 0.98 -18.27 -5.81
C GLN A 162 2.10 -18.20 -6.86
N VAL A 163 2.13 -17.14 -7.66
CA VAL A 163 3.05 -17.01 -8.80
C VAL A 163 3.83 -15.68 -8.78
N GLY A 164 3.52 -14.79 -7.87
CA GLY A 164 4.11 -13.47 -7.74
C GLY A 164 4.45 -13.13 -6.30
N ASP A 165 4.51 -11.84 -6.03
CA ASP A 165 4.78 -11.24 -4.71
C ASP A 165 6.17 -11.57 -4.13
N GLN A 166 7.16 -11.90 -4.98
CA GLN A 166 8.54 -12.08 -4.54
C GLN A 166 9.06 -10.81 -3.86
N GLY A 167 9.79 -10.98 -2.76
CA GLY A 167 10.33 -9.88 -1.96
C GLY A 167 9.29 -9.17 -1.09
N SER A 168 8.01 -9.57 -1.09
CA SER A 168 6.97 -9.02 -0.22
C SER A 168 7.10 -9.51 1.23
N ALA A 169 6.36 -8.87 2.15
CA ALA A 169 6.27 -9.31 3.55
C ALA A 169 5.79 -10.77 3.68
N ARG A 170 4.88 -11.21 2.79
CA ARG A 170 4.43 -12.60 2.72
C ARG A 170 5.57 -13.53 2.35
N ASP A 171 6.33 -13.22 1.32
CA ASP A 171 7.44 -14.04 0.87
C ASP A 171 8.56 -14.10 1.91
N VAL A 172 8.90 -12.95 2.54
CA VAL A 172 9.83 -12.86 3.65
C VAL A 172 9.40 -13.75 4.81
N GLY A 173 8.14 -13.65 5.24
CA GLY A 173 7.62 -14.45 6.35
C GLY A 173 7.63 -15.95 6.04
N ARG A 174 7.28 -16.34 4.82
CA ARG A 174 7.33 -17.74 4.35
C ARG A 174 8.76 -18.28 4.33
N LYS A 175 9.71 -17.51 3.77
CA LYS A 175 11.14 -17.87 3.73
C LYS A 175 11.71 -18.01 5.14
N ALA A 176 11.34 -17.10 6.07
CA ALA A 176 11.79 -17.15 7.45
C ALA A 176 11.27 -18.38 8.20
N ALA A 177 10.00 -18.71 8.05
CA ALA A 177 9.43 -19.92 8.63
C ALA A 177 10.11 -21.20 8.12
N ALA A 178 10.35 -21.28 6.80
CA ALA A 178 11.02 -22.40 6.18
C ALA A 178 12.49 -22.56 6.67
N ALA A 179 13.23 -21.43 6.75
CA ALA A 179 14.61 -21.43 7.22
C ALA A 179 14.72 -21.86 8.68
N ALA A 180 13.89 -21.31 9.57
CA ALA A 180 13.92 -21.65 10.99
C ALA A 180 13.50 -23.11 11.25
N LYS A 181 12.52 -23.63 10.50
CA LYS A 181 12.14 -25.04 10.59
C LYS A 181 13.27 -25.97 10.12
N LEU A 182 13.93 -25.63 9.00
CA LEU A 182 15.03 -26.42 8.48
C LEU A 182 16.23 -26.44 9.44
N GLU A 183 16.55 -25.30 10.09
CA GLU A 183 17.62 -25.21 11.08
C GLU A 183 17.36 -26.13 12.28
N ARG A 184 16.13 -26.09 12.82
CA ARG A 184 15.72 -27.00 13.89
C ARG A 184 15.81 -28.47 13.48
N ASP A 185 15.37 -28.82 12.26
CA ASP A 185 15.41 -30.21 11.79
C ASP A 185 16.83 -30.76 11.65
N LYS A 186 17.81 -29.87 11.35
CA LYS A 186 19.22 -30.23 11.25
C LYS A 186 19.94 -30.29 12.58
N SER A 187 19.68 -29.33 13.48
CA SER A 187 20.41 -29.17 14.74
C SER A 187 19.74 -29.90 15.92
N GLY A 188 18.45 -30.20 15.82
CA GLY A 188 17.63 -30.65 16.95
C GLY A 188 17.27 -29.51 17.91
N GLU A 189 17.83 -28.32 17.76
CA GLU A 189 17.62 -27.16 18.62
C GLU A 189 16.81 -26.07 17.93
N GLU A 190 16.12 -25.27 18.73
CA GLU A 190 15.30 -24.18 18.23
C GLU A 190 16.12 -22.89 18.12
N SER A 191 16.15 -22.28 16.95
CA SER A 191 16.84 -20.99 16.77
C SER A 191 16.11 -19.83 17.44
N ALA A 192 16.82 -18.74 17.71
CA ALA A 192 16.25 -17.51 18.24
C ALA A 192 15.14 -16.97 17.31
N LEU A 193 15.38 -16.98 15.99
CA LEU A 193 14.39 -16.58 14.98
C LEU A 193 13.15 -17.49 15.04
N GLY A 194 13.31 -18.82 15.07
CA GLY A 194 12.21 -19.78 15.15
C GLY A 194 11.34 -19.57 16.38
N ASN A 195 11.97 -19.32 17.54
CA ASN A 195 11.25 -18.99 18.76
C ASN A 195 10.46 -17.67 18.66
N GLN A 196 11.01 -16.65 18.01
CA GLN A 196 10.34 -15.36 17.81
C GLN A 196 9.14 -15.48 16.86
N LEU A 197 9.29 -16.24 15.75
CA LEU A 197 8.21 -16.50 14.79
C LEU A 197 7.03 -17.23 15.45
N LYS A 198 7.30 -18.26 16.26
CA LYS A 198 6.25 -18.95 17.01
C LYS A 198 5.55 -18.04 18.01
N ARG A 199 6.30 -17.22 18.75
CA ARG A 199 5.71 -16.22 19.68
C ARG A 199 4.84 -15.21 18.96
N GLN A 200 5.23 -14.73 17.80
CA GLN A 200 4.44 -13.79 17.01
C GLN A 200 3.06 -14.35 16.62
N LEU A 201 2.98 -15.63 16.35
CA LEU A 201 1.72 -16.32 16.02
C LEU A 201 0.98 -16.87 17.24
N GLY A 202 1.55 -16.77 18.43
CA GLY A 202 0.95 -17.32 19.66
C GLY A 202 0.87 -18.85 19.66
N VAL A 203 1.87 -19.54 19.08
CA VAL A 203 1.92 -21.00 18.98
C VAL A 203 3.09 -21.57 19.76
N ALA A 204 2.92 -22.78 20.35
CA ALA A 204 3.93 -23.41 21.17
C ALA A 204 4.95 -24.23 20.37
N ASN A 205 4.55 -24.80 19.24
CA ASN A 205 5.36 -25.73 18.45
C ASN A 205 5.09 -25.62 16.95
N TRP A 206 5.91 -26.31 16.13
CA TRP A 206 5.81 -26.26 14.67
C TRP A 206 4.55 -26.93 14.11
N ARG A 207 3.93 -27.88 14.82
CA ARG A 207 2.65 -28.47 14.38
C ARG A 207 1.51 -27.45 14.50
N GLU A 208 1.48 -26.69 15.59
CA GLU A 208 0.53 -25.57 15.74
C GLU A 208 0.83 -24.46 14.74
N PHE A 209 2.13 -24.17 14.46
CA PHE A 209 2.52 -23.23 13.44
C PHE A 209 2.00 -23.63 12.05
N GLU A 210 2.17 -24.88 11.67
CA GLU A 210 1.65 -25.44 10.41
C GLU A 210 0.11 -25.32 10.34
N SER A 211 -0.58 -25.72 11.40
CA SER A 211 -2.05 -25.57 11.49
C SER A 211 -2.49 -24.11 11.34
N ARG A 212 -1.74 -23.19 11.94
CA ARG A 212 -2.02 -21.75 11.85
C ARG A 212 -1.76 -21.18 10.45
N THR A 213 -0.75 -21.68 9.76
CA THR A 213 -0.39 -21.28 8.38
C THR A 213 -1.24 -21.97 7.32
N SER A 214 -2.01 -22.99 7.67
CA SER A 214 -3.05 -23.57 6.81
C SER A 214 -4.27 -22.66 6.64
N ALA A 215 -4.41 -21.63 7.50
CA ALA A 215 -5.31 -20.49 7.23
C ALA A 215 -4.84 -19.72 5.98
N PRO A 216 -5.67 -18.82 5.40
CA PRO A 216 -5.27 -18.05 4.22
C PRO A 216 -3.88 -17.44 4.41
N LEU A 217 -2.93 -17.82 3.55
CA LEU A 217 -1.51 -17.44 3.63
C LEU A 217 -1.29 -15.91 3.66
N GLU A 218 -2.22 -15.18 3.07
CA GLU A 218 -2.24 -13.72 3.02
C GLU A 218 -2.30 -13.07 4.40
N GLN A 219 -2.93 -13.74 5.37
CA GLN A 219 -3.16 -13.19 6.71
C GLN A 219 -2.04 -13.53 7.71
N VAL A 220 -1.29 -14.59 7.48
CA VAL A 220 -0.33 -15.13 8.45
C VAL A 220 1.10 -14.70 8.14
N TYR A 221 1.62 -15.05 6.98
CA TYR A 221 3.02 -14.79 6.67
C TYR A 221 3.42 -13.31 6.68
N PRO A 222 2.61 -12.36 6.18
CA PRO A 222 2.96 -10.95 6.29
C PRO A 222 3.16 -10.44 7.72
N GLN A 223 2.49 -11.06 8.71
CA GLN A 223 2.61 -10.70 10.13
C GLN A 223 3.99 -11.08 10.71
N LEU A 224 4.76 -11.91 10.03
CA LEU A 224 6.09 -12.32 10.44
C LEU A 224 7.20 -11.34 10.00
N PHE A 225 6.92 -10.45 9.05
CA PHE A 225 7.91 -9.47 8.58
C PHE A 225 8.54 -8.64 9.71
N PRO A 226 7.79 -8.09 10.69
CA PRO A 226 8.39 -7.32 11.79
C PRO A 226 9.39 -8.13 12.61
N VAL A 227 9.16 -9.44 12.78
CA VAL A 227 10.08 -10.33 13.49
C VAL A 227 11.39 -10.47 12.72
N VAL A 228 11.30 -10.71 11.40
CA VAL A 228 12.48 -10.84 10.53
C VAL A 228 13.24 -9.52 10.44
N ALA A 229 12.54 -8.41 10.35
CA ALA A 229 13.10 -7.07 10.33
C ALA A 229 13.92 -6.78 11.61
N ASN A 230 13.33 -7.01 12.78
CA ASN A 230 14.00 -6.83 14.06
C ASN A 230 15.22 -7.75 14.22
N ALA A 231 15.12 -9.02 13.79
CA ALA A 231 16.23 -9.97 13.82
C ALA A 231 17.38 -9.51 12.89
N ALA A 232 17.07 -9.01 11.69
CA ALA A 232 18.07 -8.51 10.75
C ALA A 232 18.81 -7.26 11.28
N ASP A 233 18.08 -6.31 11.89
CA ASP A 233 18.67 -5.15 12.54
C ASP A 233 19.52 -5.57 13.77
N ALA A 234 19.14 -6.64 14.48
CA ALA A 234 19.94 -7.31 15.51
C ALA A 234 21.08 -8.19 14.96
N ARG A 235 21.37 -8.15 13.67
CA ARG A 235 22.45 -8.85 12.97
C ARG A 235 22.29 -10.37 12.84
N ASP A 236 21.07 -10.90 12.97
CA ASP A 236 20.80 -12.31 12.66
C ASP A 236 21.14 -12.61 11.18
N PRO A 237 22.05 -13.57 10.91
CA PRO A 237 22.53 -13.81 9.55
C PRO A 237 21.46 -14.38 8.62
N VAL A 238 20.55 -15.21 9.15
CA VAL A 238 19.46 -15.82 8.37
C VAL A 238 18.44 -14.77 7.98
N ALA A 239 18.02 -13.93 8.91
CA ALA A 239 17.12 -12.84 8.66
C ALA A 239 17.68 -11.84 7.63
N ARG A 240 18.96 -11.49 7.74
CA ARG A 240 19.65 -10.62 6.77
C ARG A 240 19.68 -11.22 5.37
N GLU A 241 19.97 -12.50 5.23
CA GLU A 241 20.02 -13.16 3.92
C GLU A 241 18.62 -13.20 3.26
N ILE A 242 17.59 -13.45 4.04
CA ILE A 242 16.19 -13.37 3.57
C ILE A 242 15.85 -11.97 3.06
N LEU A 243 16.24 -10.92 3.80
CA LEU A 243 15.96 -9.54 3.40
C LEU A 243 16.82 -9.06 2.22
N ARG A 244 18.06 -9.54 2.05
CA ARG A 244 18.86 -9.31 0.82
C ARG A 244 18.19 -9.92 -0.40
N THR A 245 17.73 -11.15 -0.28
CA THR A 245 16.99 -11.82 -1.35
C THR A 245 15.73 -11.02 -1.70
N ALA A 246 14.96 -10.58 -0.69
CA ALA A 246 13.77 -9.75 -0.90
C ALA A 246 14.09 -8.44 -1.62
N ALA A 247 15.16 -7.75 -1.23
CA ALA A 247 15.60 -6.52 -1.89
C ALA A 247 16.01 -6.76 -3.35
N THR A 248 16.69 -7.88 -3.63
CA THR A 248 17.07 -8.29 -4.99
C THR A 248 15.85 -8.58 -5.86
N ASP A 249 14.87 -9.33 -5.33
CA ASP A 249 13.63 -9.66 -6.03
C ASP A 249 12.84 -8.38 -6.38
N LEU A 250 12.74 -7.43 -5.45
CA LEU A 250 12.05 -6.15 -5.66
C LEU A 250 12.78 -5.27 -6.68
N ALA A 251 14.11 -5.22 -6.64
CA ALA A 251 14.90 -4.47 -7.62
C ALA A 251 14.77 -5.06 -9.03
N ALA A 252 14.64 -6.38 -9.17
CA ALA A 252 14.42 -7.03 -10.46
C ALA A 252 13.08 -6.60 -11.10
N ILE A 253 12.03 -6.42 -10.30
CA ILE A 253 10.74 -5.89 -10.78
C ILE A 253 10.92 -4.46 -11.35
N VAL A 254 11.66 -3.61 -10.64
CA VAL A 254 11.95 -2.24 -11.09
C VAL A 254 12.80 -2.23 -12.35
N LYS A 255 13.83 -3.10 -12.41
CA LYS A 255 14.68 -3.21 -13.60
C LYS A 255 13.87 -3.57 -14.85
N THR A 256 12.98 -4.56 -14.74
CA THR A 256 12.08 -4.96 -15.83
C THR A 256 11.29 -3.75 -16.35
N LEU A 257 10.70 -2.94 -15.47
CA LEU A 257 9.95 -1.76 -15.88
C LEU A 257 10.84 -0.66 -16.48
N ALA A 258 12.02 -0.44 -15.92
CA ALA A 258 12.95 0.56 -16.46
C ALA A 258 13.40 0.17 -17.88
N ASP A 259 13.60 -1.13 -18.14
CA ASP A 259 13.92 -1.67 -19.46
C ASP A 259 12.72 -1.51 -20.42
N ASP A 260 11.54 -1.96 -20.06
CA ASP A 260 10.31 -1.90 -20.88
C ASP A 260 9.90 -0.47 -21.22
N LEU A 261 10.13 0.47 -20.31
CA LEU A 261 9.79 1.89 -20.47
C LEU A 261 10.95 2.72 -21.05
N GLN A 262 12.09 2.10 -21.37
CA GLN A 262 13.29 2.72 -21.93
C GLN A 262 13.83 3.88 -21.06
N LEU A 263 13.85 3.69 -19.75
CA LEU A 263 14.23 4.72 -18.77
C LEU A 263 15.71 4.65 -18.33
N GLN A 264 16.53 3.72 -18.84
CA GLN A 264 17.91 3.48 -18.36
C GLN A 264 18.83 4.70 -18.52
N GLN A 265 18.57 5.55 -19.54
CA GLN A 265 19.36 6.73 -19.85
C GLN A 265 18.63 8.04 -19.56
N ILE A 266 17.44 7.98 -18.97
CA ILE A 266 16.55 9.11 -18.74
C ILE A 266 16.36 9.29 -17.24
N PRO A 267 16.56 10.50 -16.68
CA PRO A 267 16.20 10.76 -15.30
C PRO A 267 14.70 10.55 -15.05
N PHE A 268 14.35 9.80 -14.05
CA PHE A 268 12.97 9.54 -13.67
C PHE A 268 12.83 9.41 -12.15
N ARG A 269 11.60 9.53 -11.64
CA ARG A 269 11.30 9.32 -10.24
C ARG A 269 11.06 7.84 -9.97
N LEU A 270 11.76 7.28 -8.99
CA LEU A 270 11.50 5.96 -8.44
C LEU A 270 11.01 6.11 -7.00
N ALA A 271 9.70 5.95 -6.81
CA ALA A 271 9.08 6.07 -5.49
C ALA A 271 8.87 4.69 -4.86
N LYS A 272 9.18 4.58 -3.57
CA LYS A 272 8.93 3.38 -2.76
C LYS A 272 7.77 3.63 -1.81
N THR A 273 6.90 2.63 -1.63
CA THR A 273 5.81 2.65 -0.66
C THR A 273 5.45 1.24 -0.19
N GLY A 274 4.59 1.13 0.80
CA GLY A 274 4.15 -0.15 1.37
C GLY A 274 4.68 -0.41 2.77
N GLY A 275 4.06 -1.37 3.46
CA GLY A 275 4.29 -1.63 4.88
C GLY A 275 5.64 -2.23 5.26
N MET A 276 6.52 -2.51 4.28
CA MET A 276 7.89 -2.94 4.57
C MET A 276 8.88 -1.77 4.63
N ILE A 277 8.55 -0.65 3.99
CA ILE A 277 9.44 0.51 3.84
C ILE A 277 9.47 1.33 5.13
N GLY A 278 10.68 1.69 5.59
CA GLY A 278 10.88 2.51 6.79
C GLY A 278 10.80 1.74 8.12
N HIS A 279 10.70 0.41 8.08
CA HIS A 279 10.55 -0.42 9.30
C HIS A 279 11.78 -1.29 9.64
N CYS A 280 12.82 -1.30 8.80
CA CYS A 280 14.05 -2.04 9.01
C CYS A 280 15.20 -1.33 8.30
N ALA A 281 16.14 -0.78 9.07
CA ALA A 281 17.25 -0.02 8.51
C ALA A 281 18.13 -0.88 7.60
N PHE A 282 18.35 -2.15 7.96
CA PHE A 282 19.09 -3.09 7.13
C PHE A 282 18.41 -3.31 5.77
N PHE A 283 17.09 -3.57 5.77
CA PHE A 283 16.33 -3.80 4.54
C PHE A 283 16.28 -2.55 3.65
N ASP A 284 16.02 -1.38 4.24
CA ASP A 284 15.92 -0.13 3.47
C ASP A 284 17.26 0.20 2.78
N ASN A 285 18.39 -0.01 3.45
CA ASN A 285 19.72 0.19 2.87
C ASN A 285 20.04 -0.81 1.74
N GLU A 286 19.73 -2.09 1.95
CA GLU A 286 19.92 -3.14 0.92
C GLU A 286 19.05 -2.86 -0.30
N LEU A 287 17.77 -2.53 -0.09
CA LEU A 287 16.85 -2.19 -1.17
C LEU A 287 17.34 -0.97 -1.96
N ASP A 288 17.73 0.10 -1.29
CA ASP A 288 18.24 1.30 -1.95
C ASP A 288 19.51 1.03 -2.76
N SER A 289 20.40 0.18 -2.26
CA SER A 289 21.59 -0.25 -3.00
C SER A 289 21.20 -0.99 -4.29
N ARG A 290 20.32 -2.00 -4.19
CA ARG A 290 19.89 -2.79 -5.35
C ARG A 290 19.10 -1.96 -6.36
N LEU A 291 18.30 -0.99 -5.90
CA LEU A 291 17.55 -0.10 -6.78
C LEU A 291 18.47 0.85 -7.54
N ARG A 292 19.56 1.36 -6.93
CA ARG A 292 20.58 2.15 -7.64
C ARG A 292 21.28 1.34 -8.75
N ASP A 293 21.58 0.07 -8.47
CA ASP A 293 22.16 -0.83 -9.48
C ASP A 293 21.18 -1.13 -10.63
N ALA A 294 19.89 -1.34 -10.30
CA ALA A 294 18.84 -1.68 -11.26
C ALA A 294 18.37 -0.47 -12.11
N ALA A 295 18.46 0.73 -11.56
CA ALA A 295 17.97 1.97 -12.16
C ALA A 295 18.91 3.16 -11.85
N PRO A 296 20.10 3.23 -12.48
CA PRO A 296 21.15 4.19 -12.13
C PRO A 296 20.74 5.66 -12.32
N THR A 297 19.81 5.95 -13.22
CA THR A 297 19.32 7.32 -13.50
C THR A 297 18.14 7.73 -12.63
N ALA A 298 17.65 6.82 -11.77
CA ALA A 298 16.48 7.06 -10.95
C ALA A 298 16.76 8.00 -9.77
N ASN A 299 15.86 8.96 -9.53
CA ASN A 299 15.76 9.68 -8.28
C ASN A 299 14.90 8.86 -7.30
N ILE A 300 15.57 8.10 -6.41
CA ILE A 300 14.93 7.17 -5.49
C ILE A 300 14.46 7.91 -4.24
N GLY A 301 13.20 7.69 -3.84
CA GLY A 301 12.63 8.28 -2.63
C GLY A 301 11.31 7.66 -2.21
N LEU A 302 10.65 8.29 -1.25
CA LEU A 302 9.28 7.96 -0.86
C LEU A 302 8.29 8.70 -1.77
N LEU A 303 7.03 8.29 -1.74
CA LEU A 303 5.96 9.03 -2.41
C LEU A 303 5.86 10.46 -1.85
N PRO A 304 5.74 11.49 -2.70
CA PRO A 304 5.61 12.88 -2.25
C PRO A 304 4.27 13.17 -1.55
N ILE A 305 3.22 12.46 -1.92
CA ILE A 305 1.90 12.51 -1.28
C ILE A 305 1.39 11.08 -1.06
N SER A 306 0.40 10.92 -0.17
CA SER A 306 -0.21 9.59 0.04
C SER A 306 -1.00 9.14 -1.19
N PRO A 307 -1.10 7.82 -1.47
CA PRO A 307 -1.93 7.32 -2.56
C PRO A 307 -3.40 7.74 -2.44
N ALA A 308 -3.96 7.79 -1.22
CA ALA A 308 -5.32 8.28 -0.99
C ALA A 308 -5.48 9.77 -1.37
N HIS A 309 -4.47 10.61 -1.11
CA HIS A 309 -4.49 12.01 -1.55
C HIS A 309 -4.42 12.10 -3.08
N ALA A 310 -3.54 11.33 -3.72
CA ALA A 310 -3.48 11.27 -5.19
C ALA A 310 -4.80 10.79 -5.80
N ALA A 311 -5.46 9.81 -5.19
CA ALA A 311 -6.79 9.37 -5.59
C ALA A 311 -7.83 10.51 -5.51
N ALA A 312 -7.80 11.32 -4.44
CA ALA A 312 -8.68 12.48 -4.32
C ALA A 312 -8.44 13.52 -5.42
N LEU A 313 -7.17 13.78 -5.77
CA LEU A 313 -6.83 14.67 -6.88
C LEU A 313 -7.30 14.13 -8.24
N LEU A 314 -7.15 12.83 -8.50
CA LEU A 314 -7.70 12.19 -9.70
C LEU A 314 -9.24 12.29 -9.78
N ALA A 315 -9.93 12.21 -8.63
CA ALA A 315 -11.38 12.41 -8.59
C ALA A 315 -11.77 13.88 -8.83
N LEU A 316 -10.96 14.82 -8.36
CA LEU A 316 -11.15 16.24 -8.62
C LEU A 316 -10.99 16.58 -10.12
N GLU A 317 -9.94 16.03 -10.77
CA GLU A 317 -9.75 16.16 -12.21
C GLU A 317 -10.96 15.63 -12.99
N LEU A 318 -11.40 14.40 -12.68
CA LEU A 318 -12.57 13.78 -13.30
C LEU A 318 -13.85 14.62 -13.10
N PHE A 319 -14.00 15.24 -11.94
CA PHE A 319 -15.16 16.08 -11.61
C PHE A 319 -15.15 17.37 -12.44
N LEU A 320 -13.97 18.01 -12.59
CA LEU A 320 -13.82 19.25 -13.37
C LEU A 320 -13.99 19.02 -14.89
N GLU A 321 -13.75 17.80 -15.38
CA GLU A 321 -13.98 17.43 -16.79
C GLU A 321 -15.48 17.14 -17.07
N ALA A 322 -16.26 16.82 -16.05
CA ALA A 322 -17.68 16.47 -16.16
C ALA A 322 -18.64 17.67 -15.97
N ASP A 323 -18.19 18.78 -15.36
CA ASP A 323 -18.89 20.05 -15.18
C ASP A 323 -18.76 20.94 -16.44
#